data_f7173a9646171311af740128731be29f
#
_entry.id   f7173a9646171311af740128731be29f
#
_cell.length_a   1.000
_cell.length_b   1.000
_cell.length_c   1.000
_cell.angle_alpha   90.00
_cell.angle_beta   90.00
_cell.angle_gamma   90.00
#
_symmetry.space_group_name_H-M   'P 1'
#
loop_
_entity.id
_entity.type
_entity.pdbx_description
1 polymer ?
#
loop_
_entity_poly.entity_id
_entity_poly.type
_entity_poly.pdbx_seq_one_letter_code
_entity_poly.pdbx_strand_id
1 'polypeptide(L)'
;MSSIHSGQDSKVVTRTTRTPVIHAPKLIKVAKADEPLYRQVIEAAKLASKRAYRPYSNYNVGAAVLTFDGKIYAGCNVENCGYTQTKHAEEGAIQAAIADGVLERAEAAGLTQFQAFLAIAVYAPKGSDPWPCCNCRQSLSEFGFEMHVIGEGAQGEILCLTLGQLIPFPFPIQEVLESVRGQR
;
A
#
# COMPACT_ATOMS: atom_id res chain seq x y z
N MET A 1 -52.95 -45.33 -13.38
CA MET A 1 -52.30 -44.47 -12.39
C MET A 1 -50.80 -44.79 -12.42
N SER A 2 -50.06 -44.04 -13.19
CA SER A 2 -48.65 -44.27 -13.49
C SER A 2 -47.77 -43.35 -12.60
N SER A 3 -46.97 -43.97 -11.79
CA SER A 3 -45.97 -43.30 -10.98
C SER A 3 -44.70 -43.06 -11.81
N ILE A 4 -44.34 -41.78 -11.98
CA ILE A 4 -43.11 -41.36 -12.61
C ILE A 4 -42.05 -41.27 -11.50
N HIS A 5 -41.05 -42.15 -11.53
CA HIS A 5 -39.83 -41.97 -10.75
C HIS A 5 -38.81 -41.32 -11.66
N SER A 6 -38.49 -40.05 -11.41
CA SER A 6 -37.33 -39.38 -11.99
C SER A 6 -36.20 -39.42 -10.99
N GLY A 7 -35.27 -40.33 -11.21
CA GLY A 7 -33.97 -40.36 -10.54
C GLY A 7 -33.13 -39.22 -11.08
N GLN A 8 -32.86 -38.19 -10.25
CA GLN A 8 -31.81 -37.24 -10.52
C GLN A 8 -30.51 -37.71 -9.88
N ASP A 9 -29.61 -38.25 -10.73
CA ASP A 9 -28.21 -38.48 -10.36
C ASP A 9 -27.53 -37.10 -10.05
N SER A 10 -27.47 -36.79 -8.77
CA SER A 10 -26.64 -35.68 -8.31
C SER A 10 -25.17 -36.05 -8.42
N LYS A 11 -24.52 -35.70 -9.54
CA LYS A 11 -23.07 -35.75 -9.65
C LYS A 11 -22.47 -34.80 -8.59
N VAL A 12 -21.97 -35.37 -7.51
CA VAL A 12 -21.15 -34.65 -6.54
C VAL A 12 -19.87 -34.25 -7.26
N VAL A 13 -19.80 -32.97 -7.63
CA VAL A 13 -18.57 -32.35 -8.13
C VAL A 13 -17.62 -32.19 -6.95
N THR A 14 -16.74 -33.17 -6.77
CA THR A 14 -15.62 -33.04 -5.84
C THR A 14 -14.70 -31.94 -6.35
N ARG A 15 -14.87 -30.72 -5.83
CA ARG A 15 -13.89 -29.64 -5.98
C ARG A 15 -12.64 -30.08 -5.24
N THR A 16 -11.64 -30.52 -5.95
CA THR A 16 -10.28 -30.55 -5.46
C THR A 16 -9.84 -29.12 -5.26
N THR A 17 -9.98 -28.63 -4.04
CA THR A 17 -9.42 -27.34 -3.63
C THR A 17 -7.90 -27.49 -3.58
N ARG A 18 -7.24 -27.36 -4.74
CA ARG A 18 -5.82 -26.99 -4.72
C ARG A 18 -5.78 -25.57 -4.16
N THR A 19 -5.37 -25.45 -2.91
CA THR A 19 -5.00 -24.15 -2.36
C THR A 19 -3.98 -23.56 -3.33
N PRO A 20 -4.26 -22.40 -3.95
CA PRO A 20 -3.27 -21.80 -4.85
C PRO A 20 -2.01 -21.56 -4.04
N VAL A 21 -0.89 -22.09 -4.51
CA VAL A 21 0.42 -21.77 -3.93
C VAL A 21 0.70 -20.33 -4.34
N ILE A 22 0.38 -19.41 -3.43
CA ILE A 22 0.73 -18.00 -3.60
C ILE A 22 2.24 -17.93 -3.36
N HIS A 23 3.01 -17.83 -4.43
CA HIS A 23 4.43 -17.55 -4.31
C HIS A 23 4.56 -16.11 -3.80
N ALA A 24 5.05 -15.96 -2.57
CA ALA A 24 5.39 -14.64 -2.05
C ALA A 24 6.40 -13.96 -2.99
N PRO A 25 6.22 -12.68 -3.30
CA PRO A 25 7.17 -11.97 -4.15
C PRO A 25 8.56 -11.96 -3.50
N LYS A 26 9.60 -12.01 -4.34
CA LYS A 26 10.97 -11.97 -3.85
C LYS A 26 11.31 -10.56 -3.34
N LEU A 27 11.77 -10.46 -2.09
CA LEU A 27 12.23 -9.21 -1.51
C LEU A 27 13.36 -8.59 -2.33
N ILE A 28 13.34 -7.27 -2.46
CA ILE A 28 14.39 -6.48 -3.07
C ILE A 28 15.51 -6.29 -2.05
N LYS A 29 16.73 -6.54 -2.48
CA LYS A 29 17.90 -6.21 -1.66
C LYS A 29 18.16 -4.71 -1.76
N VAL A 30 17.96 -3.99 -0.66
CA VAL A 30 18.23 -2.56 -0.58
C VAL A 30 19.74 -2.31 -0.75
N ALA A 31 20.10 -1.33 -1.56
CA ALA A 31 21.48 -0.92 -1.71
C ALA A 31 21.98 -0.30 -0.39
N LYS A 32 23.24 -0.59 -0.04
CA LYS A 32 23.83 -0.09 1.22
C LYS A 32 23.81 1.44 1.33
N ALA A 33 23.87 2.14 0.20
CA ALA A 33 23.80 3.59 0.16
C ALA A 33 22.42 4.13 0.59
N ASP A 34 21.34 3.39 0.30
CA ASP A 34 19.97 3.79 0.57
C ASP A 34 19.48 3.38 1.97
N GLU A 35 20.14 2.38 2.58
CA GLU A 35 19.74 1.87 3.90
C GLU A 35 19.58 2.96 4.98
N PRO A 36 20.50 3.94 5.13
CA PRO A 36 20.36 4.97 6.16
C PRO A 36 19.10 5.82 5.97
N LEU A 37 18.78 6.17 4.73
CA LEU A 37 17.59 6.96 4.40
C LEU A 37 16.32 6.15 4.63
N TYR A 38 16.27 4.89 4.21
CA TYR A 38 15.12 4.01 4.43
C TYR A 38 14.86 3.77 5.92
N ARG A 39 15.91 3.65 6.74
CA ARG A 39 15.75 3.59 8.19
C ARG A 39 15.13 4.85 8.77
N GLN A 40 15.48 6.04 8.26
CA GLN A 40 14.84 7.28 8.68
C GLN A 40 13.34 7.30 8.34
N VAL A 41 12.95 6.80 7.16
CA VAL A 41 11.55 6.68 6.77
C VAL A 41 10.79 5.70 7.68
N ILE A 42 11.39 4.55 7.99
CA ILE A 42 10.81 3.57 8.92
C ILE A 42 10.65 4.18 10.33
N GLU A 43 11.65 4.87 10.84
CA GLU A 43 11.55 5.53 12.14
C GLU A 43 10.49 6.64 12.17
N ALA A 44 10.34 7.40 11.08
CA ALA A 44 9.27 8.39 10.96
C ALA A 44 7.88 7.72 11.03
N ALA A 45 7.68 6.57 10.37
CA ALA A 45 6.45 5.80 10.45
C ALA A 45 6.20 5.29 11.88
N LYS A 46 7.22 4.76 12.57
CA LYS A 46 7.13 4.33 13.97
C LYS A 46 6.74 5.48 14.91
N LEU A 47 7.32 6.65 14.72
CA LEU A 47 6.98 7.83 15.52
C LEU A 47 5.55 8.30 15.26
N ALA A 48 5.10 8.30 14.00
CA ALA A 48 3.73 8.65 13.64
C ALA A 48 2.70 7.70 14.26
N SER A 49 2.97 6.39 14.29
CA SER A 49 2.07 5.40 14.87
C SER A 49 1.72 5.67 16.34
N LYS A 50 2.63 6.29 17.09
CA LYS A 50 2.40 6.66 18.50
C LYS A 50 1.33 7.75 18.67
N ARG A 51 0.99 8.47 17.61
CA ARG A 51 0.01 9.56 17.58
C ARG A 51 -1.33 9.14 16.99
N ALA A 52 -1.49 7.87 16.62
CA ALA A 52 -2.71 7.35 16.02
C ALA A 52 -3.95 7.59 16.91
N TYR A 53 -5.04 8.08 16.32
CA TYR A 53 -6.34 8.19 16.96
C TYR A 53 -7.14 6.92 16.68
N ARG A 54 -7.23 6.04 17.68
CA ARG A 54 -7.70 4.65 17.52
C ARG A 54 -8.64 4.17 18.63
N PRO A 55 -9.70 4.92 18.95
CA PRO A 55 -10.58 4.60 20.08
C PRO A 55 -11.39 3.31 19.89
N TYR A 56 -11.50 2.78 18.66
CA TYR A 56 -12.33 1.62 18.36
C TYR A 56 -11.51 0.33 18.22
N SER A 57 -10.43 0.35 17.45
CA SER A 57 -9.64 -0.86 17.16
C SER A 57 -8.52 -1.11 18.16
N ASN A 58 -8.07 -0.08 18.86
CA ASN A 58 -6.86 -0.10 19.66
C ASN A 58 -5.61 -0.55 18.86
N TYR A 59 -5.59 -0.26 17.54
CA TYR A 59 -4.52 -0.66 16.61
C TYR A 59 -3.83 0.55 16.01
N ASN A 60 -2.55 0.75 16.36
CA ASN A 60 -1.76 1.89 15.90
C ASN A 60 -1.10 1.57 14.57
N VAL A 61 -1.35 2.36 13.55
CA VAL A 61 -0.60 2.32 12.31
C VAL A 61 0.07 3.66 12.09
N GLY A 62 1.32 3.63 11.65
CA GLY A 62 2.03 4.79 11.15
C GLY A 62 2.57 4.51 9.77
N ALA A 63 2.63 5.54 8.94
CA ALA A 63 3.28 5.47 7.65
C ALA A 63 4.14 6.71 7.42
N ALA A 64 5.15 6.59 6.58
CA ALA A 64 5.93 7.73 6.12
C ALA A 64 6.32 7.53 4.66
N VAL A 65 6.23 8.60 3.87
CA VAL A 65 6.66 8.61 2.47
C VAL A 65 7.95 9.39 2.30
N LEU A 66 8.82 8.89 1.44
CA LEU A 66 10.01 9.55 0.95
C LEU A 66 9.75 10.10 -0.43
N THR A 67 9.96 11.38 -0.63
CA THR A 67 9.80 12.05 -1.91
C THR A 67 11.10 12.11 -2.70
N PHE A 68 11.02 12.39 -3.99
CA PHE A 68 12.16 12.47 -4.92
C PHE A 68 13.23 13.48 -4.46
N ASP A 69 12.82 14.55 -3.76
CA ASP A 69 13.67 15.62 -3.24
C ASP A 69 14.20 15.33 -1.81
N GLY A 70 14.04 14.08 -1.34
CA GLY A 70 14.58 13.62 -0.07
C GLY A 70 13.79 14.01 1.17
N LYS A 71 12.62 14.65 1.03
CA LYS A 71 11.76 14.98 2.17
C LYS A 71 10.98 13.75 2.64
N ILE A 72 10.66 13.73 3.94
CA ILE A 72 9.89 12.67 4.58
C ILE A 72 8.62 13.27 5.19
N TYR A 73 7.45 12.72 4.82
CA TYR A 73 6.15 13.09 5.37
C TYR A 73 5.51 11.90 6.04
N ALA A 74 4.97 12.08 7.24
CA ALA A 74 4.44 11.00 8.03
C ALA A 74 2.95 11.18 8.32
N GLY A 75 2.24 10.06 8.44
CA GLY A 75 0.83 9.98 8.79
C GLY A 75 0.56 8.85 9.78
N CYS A 76 -0.58 8.90 10.43
CA CYS A 76 -1.08 7.82 11.29
C CYS A 76 -2.55 7.54 10.99
N ASN A 77 -3.07 6.38 11.42
CA ASN A 77 -4.50 6.14 11.29
C ASN A 77 -5.31 7.05 12.21
N VAL A 78 -6.43 7.56 11.65
CA VAL A 78 -7.40 8.39 12.36
C VAL A 78 -8.77 7.74 12.20
N GLU A 79 -9.24 7.09 13.25
CA GLU A 79 -10.50 6.36 13.23
C GLU A 79 -11.70 7.28 13.35
N ASN A 80 -12.82 6.81 12.85
CA ASN A 80 -14.11 7.50 12.91
C ASN A 80 -15.21 6.52 13.29
N CYS A 81 -16.21 6.98 14.05
CA CYS A 81 -17.37 6.17 14.48
C CYS A 81 -18.23 5.65 13.30
N GLY A 82 -18.13 6.27 12.13
CA GLY A 82 -18.76 5.81 10.88
C GLY A 82 -17.95 4.75 10.15
N TYR A 83 -16.82 4.29 10.67
CA TYR A 83 -15.86 3.31 10.13
C TYR A 83 -15.32 3.65 8.73
N THR A 84 -16.17 3.89 7.76
CA THR A 84 -15.78 4.21 6.36
C THR A 84 -15.04 5.53 6.22
N GLN A 85 -15.17 6.44 7.18
CA GLN A 85 -14.45 7.73 7.22
C GLN A 85 -13.07 7.60 7.88
N THR A 86 -12.73 6.44 8.42
CA THR A 86 -11.40 6.18 8.97
C THR A 86 -10.33 6.45 7.91
N LYS A 87 -9.33 7.26 8.25
CA LYS A 87 -8.18 7.51 7.39
C LYS A 87 -7.04 6.59 7.78
N HIS A 88 -6.46 5.95 6.77
CA HIS A 88 -5.29 5.11 6.96
C HIS A 88 -4.02 5.96 7.03
N ALA A 89 -3.00 5.44 7.68
CA ALA A 89 -1.74 6.15 7.89
C ALA A 89 -1.06 6.52 6.56
N GLU A 90 -1.12 5.64 5.59
CA GLU A 90 -0.55 5.80 4.26
C GLU A 90 -1.20 6.98 3.51
N GLU A 91 -2.53 7.09 3.58
CA GLU A 91 -3.27 8.22 3.01
C GLU A 91 -2.86 9.53 3.66
N GLY A 92 -2.71 9.55 4.99
CA GLY A 92 -2.27 10.72 5.74
C GLY A 92 -0.86 11.19 5.34
N ALA A 93 0.07 10.26 5.13
CA ALA A 93 1.43 10.58 4.71
C ALA A 93 1.47 11.16 3.29
N ILE A 94 0.75 10.56 2.34
CA ILE A 94 0.63 11.09 0.96
C ILE A 94 -0.04 12.46 0.95
N GLN A 95 -1.14 12.65 1.69
CA GLN A 95 -1.85 13.91 1.76
C GLN A 95 -0.96 15.03 2.30
N ALA A 96 -0.14 14.75 3.33
CA ALA A 96 0.81 15.71 3.87
C ALA A 96 1.85 16.15 2.83
N ALA A 97 2.39 15.21 2.05
CA ALA A 97 3.36 15.51 1.00
C ALA A 97 2.74 16.33 -0.15
N ILE A 98 1.53 15.98 -0.56
CA ILE A 98 0.80 16.71 -1.61
C ILE A 98 0.48 18.14 -1.14
N ALA A 99 0.03 18.30 0.11
CA ALA A 99 -0.28 19.61 0.68
C ALA A 99 0.97 20.52 0.80
N ASP A 100 2.18 19.93 0.89
CA ASP A 100 3.47 20.67 0.82
C ASP A 100 3.96 20.89 -0.62
N GLY A 101 3.15 20.57 -1.65
CA GLY A 101 3.47 20.86 -3.05
C GLY A 101 4.50 19.92 -3.69
N VAL A 102 4.52 18.62 -3.31
CA VAL A 102 5.47 17.68 -3.89
C VAL A 102 5.28 17.48 -5.40
N LEU A 103 4.03 17.53 -5.88
CA LEU A 103 3.73 17.31 -7.30
C LEU A 103 4.20 18.48 -8.16
N GLU A 104 4.00 19.70 -7.70
CA GLU A 104 4.49 20.92 -8.35
C GLU A 104 6.01 20.96 -8.41
N ARG A 105 6.69 20.54 -7.34
CA ARG A 105 8.17 20.43 -7.32
C ARG A 105 8.68 19.34 -8.24
N ALA A 106 7.97 18.20 -8.33
CA ALA A 106 8.32 17.12 -9.25
C ALA A 106 8.19 17.58 -10.71
N GLU A 107 7.09 18.24 -11.06
CA GLU A 107 6.88 18.80 -12.39
C GLU A 107 7.97 19.82 -12.75
N ALA A 108 8.30 20.75 -11.82
CA ALA A 108 9.37 21.71 -12.02
C ALA A 108 10.76 21.05 -12.20
N ALA A 109 10.95 19.84 -11.67
CA ALA A 109 12.15 19.03 -11.87
C ALA A 109 12.11 18.16 -13.14
N GLY A 110 11.04 18.25 -13.96
CA GLY A 110 10.85 17.44 -15.16
C GLY A 110 10.42 16.00 -14.90
N LEU A 111 9.91 15.73 -13.69
CA LEU A 111 9.41 14.42 -13.26
C LEU A 111 7.88 14.35 -13.42
N THR A 112 7.37 13.14 -13.55
CA THR A 112 5.94 12.86 -13.52
C THR A 112 5.46 12.60 -12.09
N GLN A 113 4.14 12.60 -11.87
CA GLN A 113 3.56 12.16 -10.60
C GLN A 113 4.02 10.76 -10.17
N PHE A 114 4.32 9.88 -11.13
CA PHE A 114 4.78 8.50 -10.87
C PHE A 114 6.22 8.41 -10.35
N GLN A 115 6.94 9.52 -10.35
CA GLN A 115 8.33 9.62 -9.89
C GLN A 115 8.45 10.52 -8.64
N ALA A 116 7.35 11.11 -8.20
CA ALA A 116 7.33 12.03 -7.06
C ALA A 116 7.62 11.35 -5.72
N PHE A 117 7.32 10.06 -5.60
CA PHE A 117 7.50 9.28 -4.37
C PHE A 117 8.43 8.09 -4.62
N LEU A 118 9.51 8.00 -3.84
CA LEU A 118 10.51 6.95 -3.96
C LEU A 118 10.18 5.73 -3.11
N ALA A 119 9.68 5.96 -1.88
CA ALA A 119 9.38 4.88 -0.96
C ALA A 119 8.26 5.26 0.01
N ILE A 120 7.59 4.25 0.55
CA ILE A 120 6.70 4.35 1.70
C ILE A 120 7.05 3.30 2.73
N ALA A 121 7.19 3.71 4.00
CA ALA A 121 7.26 2.81 5.13
C ALA A 121 5.90 2.69 5.79
N VAL A 122 5.55 1.47 6.23
CA VAL A 122 4.37 1.22 7.05
C VAL A 122 4.82 0.53 8.34
N TYR A 123 4.26 0.94 9.46
CA TYR A 123 4.55 0.36 10.77
C TYR A 123 3.27 0.12 11.57
N ALA A 124 3.16 -1.09 12.12
CA ALA A 124 2.14 -1.47 13.09
C ALA A 124 2.76 -2.32 14.21
N PRO A 125 2.50 -2.03 15.51
CA PRO A 125 3.25 -2.62 16.63
C PRO A 125 2.99 -4.10 16.89
N LYS A 126 1.97 -4.70 16.28
CA LYS A 126 1.55 -6.07 16.57
C LYS A 126 2.05 -7.10 15.53
N GLY A 127 3.30 -6.94 15.08
CA GLY A 127 4.08 -8.05 14.55
C GLY A 127 3.60 -8.72 13.25
N SER A 128 2.83 -8.04 12.43
CA SER A 128 2.59 -8.46 11.05
C SER A 128 3.60 -7.80 10.12
N ASP A 129 3.83 -8.43 9.00
CA ASP A 129 4.61 -7.83 7.94
C ASP A 129 4.09 -6.43 7.60
N PRO A 130 4.97 -5.46 7.32
CA PRO A 130 4.64 -4.04 7.19
C PRO A 130 4.04 -3.70 5.83
N TRP A 131 3.09 -4.51 5.36
CA TRP A 131 2.50 -4.30 4.05
C TRP A 131 1.18 -3.52 4.15
N PRO A 132 0.99 -2.50 3.29
CA PRO A 132 -0.26 -1.74 3.24
C PRO A 132 -1.44 -2.65 2.86
N CYS A 133 -2.63 -2.35 3.38
CA CYS A 133 -3.86 -3.06 3.00
C CYS A 133 -4.22 -2.82 1.52
N CYS A 134 -5.11 -3.63 0.96
CA CYS A 134 -5.46 -3.53 -0.47
C CYS A 134 -6.00 -2.15 -0.86
N ASN A 135 -6.78 -1.49 0.02
CA ASN A 135 -7.26 -0.13 -0.22
C ASN A 135 -6.09 0.85 -0.36
N CYS A 136 -5.12 0.81 0.56
CA CYS A 136 -3.94 1.67 0.50
C CYS A 136 -3.06 1.36 -0.71
N ARG A 137 -2.92 0.08 -1.10
CA ARG A 137 -2.17 -0.27 -2.32
C ARG A 137 -2.78 0.37 -3.57
N GLN A 138 -4.11 0.35 -3.69
CA GLN A 138 -4.79 1.02 -4.79
C GLN A 138 -4.60 2.55 -4.73
N SER A 139 -4.74 3.17 -3.56
CA SER A 139 -4.51 4.61 -3.39
C SER A 139 -3.08 5.02 -3.73
N LEU A 140 -2.09 4.21 -3.31
CA LEU A 140 -0.68 4.45 -3.60
C LEU A 140 -0.34 4.26 -5.09
N SER A 141 -1.05 3.37 -5.80
CA SER A 141 -0.80 3.10 -7.22
C SER A 141 -1.02 4.31 -8.12
N GLU A 142 -1.77 5.32 -7.67
CA GLU A 142 -1.92 6.63 -8.32
C GLU A 142 -0.58 7.34 -8.53
N PHE A 143 0.42 7.02 -7.71
CA PHE A 143 1.73 7.68 -7.69
C PHE A 143 2.87 6.79 -8.18
N GLY A 144 2.57 5.65 -8.79
CA GLY A 144 3.54 4.79 -9.47
C GLY A 144 3.76 3.43 -8.81
N PHE A 145 4.04 2.43 -9.65
CA PHE A 145 4.23 1.04 -9.25
C PHE A 145 5.66 0.71 -8.82
N GLU A 146 6.62 1.56 -9.19
CA GLU A 146 8.04 1.40 -8.84
C GLU A 146 8.36 1.93 -7.44
N MET A 147 7.41 2.63 -6.79
CA MET A 147 7.55 3.05 -5.39
C MET A 147 7.91 1.85 -4.51
N HIS A 148 9.00 1.96 -3.74
CA HIS A 148 9.36 0.94 -2.78
C HIS A 148 8.42 0.98 -1.57
N VAL A 149 7.89 -0.17 -1.21
CA VAL A 149 7.18 -0.38 0.06
C VAL A 149 8.15 -1.04 1.01
N ILE A 150 8.47 -0.36 2.09
CA ILE A 150 9.51 -0.77 3.03
C ILE A 150 8.97 -0.93 4.45
N GLY A 151 9.64 -1.75 5.22
CA GLY A 151 9.37 -1.92 6.64
C GLY A 151 10.50 -2.66 7.34
N GLU A 152 10.35 -2.84 8.63
CA GLU A 152 11.33 -3.56 9.44
C GLU A 152 10.86 -4.98 9.69
N GLY A 153 11.70 -5.96 9.36
CA GLY A 153 11.48 -7.36 9.66
C GLY A 153 11.80 -7.69 11.12
N ALA A 154 11.51 -8.94 11.51
CA ALA A 154 11.62 -9.40 12.89
C ALA A 154 13.07 -9.35 13.47
N GLN A 155 14.09 -9.35 12.61
CA GLN A 155 15.50 -9.28 13.00
C GLN A 155 16.10 -7.87 12.79
N GLY A 156 15.26 -6.87 12.52
CA GLY A 156 15.70 -5.50 12.25
C GLY A 156 16.19 -5.25 10.83
N GLU A 157 16.06 -6.23 9.93
CA GLU A 157 16.34 -6.08 8.51
C GLU A 157 15.30 -5.19 7.81
N ILE A 158 15.70 -4.54 6.73
CA ILE A 158 14.78 -3.80 5.89
C ILE A 158 14.11 -4.78 4.92
N LEU A 159 12.79 -4.94 5.05
CA LEU A 159 11.97 -5.61 4.06
C LEU A 159 11.61 -4.60 2.97
N CYS A 160 11.75 -4.97 1.71
CA CYS A 160 11.48 -4.09 0.58
C CYS A 160 10.84 -4.86 -0.58
N LEU A 161 9.73 -4.32 -1.10
CA LEU A 161 9.07 -4.73 -2.34
C LEU A 161 8.71 -3.48 -3.14
N THR A 162 8.50 -3.60 -4.45
CA THR A 162 7.82 -2.54 -5.18
C THR A 162 6.31 -2.60 -4.91
N LEU A 163 5.63 -1.47 -5.06
CA LEU A 163 4.16 -1.46 -4.99
C LEU A 163 3.55 -2.38 -6.05
N GLY A 164 4.13 -2.44 -7.25
CA GLY A 164 3.70 -3.33 -8.33
C GLY A 164 3.75 -4.82 -7.95
N GLN A 165 4.71 -5.23 -7.10
CA GLN A 165 4.76 -6.59 -6.57
C GLN A 165 3.64 -6.90 -5.56
N LEU A 166 3.07 -5.86 -4.92
CA LEU A 166 2.03 -5.97 -3.89
C LEU A 166 0.61 -5.82 -4.45
N ILE A 167 0.45 -5.30 -5.66
CA ILE A 167 -0.86 -5.09 -6.29
C ILE A 167 -0.86 -5.62 -7.74
N PRO A 168 -0.91 -6.94 -7.93
CA PRO A 168 -1.15 -7.49 -9.24
C PRO A 168 -2.56 -7.09 -9.70
N PHE A 169 -2.72 -6.67 -10.96
CA PHE A 169 -4.00 -6.24 -11.53
C PHE A 169 -4.65 -5.04 -10.81
N PRO A 170 -3.96 -3.90 -10.70
CA PRO A 170 -4.56 -2.68 -10.15
C PRO A 170 -5.64 -2.12 -11.07
N PHE A 171 -6.47 -1.23 -10.55
CA PHE A 171 -7.36 -0.43 -11.41
C PHE A 171 -6.50 0.41 -12.38
N PRO A 172 -6.83 0.46 -13.71
CA PRO A 172 -5.93 0.97 -14.74
C PRO A 172 -5.88 2.50 -14.79
N ILE A 173 -5.08 3.11 -13.94
CA ILE A 173 -4.95 4.56 -13.77
C ILE A 173 -4.51 5.25 -15.07
N GLN A 174 -3.54 4.68 -15.78
CA GLN A 174 -3.01 5.28 -17.01
C GLN A 174 -4.09 5.42 -18.09
N GLU A 175 -4.90 4.38 -18.29
CA GLU A 175 -6.00 4.40 -19.25
C GLU A 175 -7.04 5.47 -18.90
N VAL A 176 -7.34 5.65 -17.61
CA VAL A 176 -8.26 6.69 -17.14
C VAL A 176 -7.68 8.08 -17.39
N LEU A 177 -6.40 8.31 -17.06
CA LEU A 177 -5.74 9.61 -17.29
C LEU A 177 -5.67 9.95 -18.78
N GLU A 178 -5.37 8.99 -19.64
CA GLU A 178 -5.32 9.18 -21.10
C GLU A 178 -6.72 9.52 -21.64
N SER A 179 -7.76 8.83 -21.19
CA SER A 179 -9.14 9.10 -21.60
C SER A 179 -9.60 10.52 -21.25
N VAL A 180 -9.21 11.03 -20.08
CA VAL A 180 -9.54 12.40 -19.63
C VAL A 180 -8.73 13.45 -20.39
N ARG A 181 -7.44 13.19 -20.68
CA ARG A 181 -6.57 14.12 -21.42
C ARG A 181 -6.95 14.21 -22.89
N GLY A 182 -7.42 13.14 -23.50
CA GLY A 182 -7.90 13.12 -24.89
C GLY A 182 -9.23 13.86 -25.10
N GLN A 183 -9.91 14.28 -24.03
CA GLN A 183 -11.16 15.05 -24.06
C GLN A 183 -10.97 16.56 -23.88
N ARG A 184 -9.74 17.03 -23.71
CA ARG A 184 -9.35 18.45 -23.63
C ARG A 184 -8.69 18.89 -24.92
#